data_ea2a15c3e4e6e281c2d65c2c66f03b68
#
_entry.id   ea2a15c3e4e6e281c2d65c2c66f03b68
#
_cell.length_a   1.000
_cell.length_b   1.000
_cell.length_c   1.000
_cell.angle_alpha   90.00
_cell.angle_beta   90.00
_cell.angle_gamma   90.00
#
_symmetry.space_group_name_H-M   'P 1'
#
loop_
_entity.id
_entity.type
_entity.pdbx_description
1 polymer ?
#
loop_
_entity_poly.entity_id
_entity_poly.type
_entity_poly.pdbx_seq_one_letter_code
_entity_poly.pdbx_strand_id
1 'polypeptide(L)'
;MTPPEKPVAVVTGASSGIGAATARLLAADGWRVVLVARRAERLQELAGEIEAAGGSVMAEALDAADGAAVERVADRVRSRWAPPSLVVNSAGAGVWRFLEETNPEQILEMIGAPYLAAANFCRAFMTDMLAAGGGAMIHVGSPASLMPWPGATAYTASRWALRGLHEALWMDLVGTGVTSSMVYFGEVSSEYFEANPDSQQYIPAIGGWIPTTTPERCAEVLLGVVRRPRRVVFHPFQLRLMWWLAKISPAPTRWLIARTGRRH
;
A
#
# COMPACT_ATOMS: atom_id res chain seq x y z
N MET A 1 -22.43 -30.13 -7.27
CA MET A 1 -21.67 -29.26 -6.34
C MET A 1 -21.45 -27.93 -7.03
N THR A 2 -21.96 -26.84 -6.49
CA THR A 2 -21.63 -25.50 -6.97
C THR A 2 -20.12 -25.30 -6.79
N PRO A 3 -19.38 -24.82 -7.80
CA PRO A 3 -17.96 -24.52 -7.61
C PRO A 3 -17.78 -23.54 -6.45
N PRO A 4 -16.70 -23.66 -5.68
CA PRO A 4 -16.46 -22.73 -4.57
C PRO A 4 -16.47 -21.29 -5.12
N GLU A 5 -17.12 -20.40 -4.39
CA GLU A 5 -17.22 -19.02 -4.80
C GLU A 5 -15.82 -18.40 -4.86
N LYS A 6 -15.50 -17.70 -5.98
CA LYS A 6 -14.20 -17.04 -6.15
C LYS A 6 -14.01 -15.99 -5.05
N PRO A 7 -12.87 -15.95 -4.37
CA PRO A 7 -12.61 -14.95 -3.33
C PRO A 7 -12.57 -13.53 -3.94
N VAL A 8 -12.90 -12.54 -3.12
CA VAL A 8 -12.94 -11.13 -3.53
C VAL A 8 -11.79 -10.37 -2.88
N ALA A 9 -11.05 -9.61 -3.67
CA ALA A 9 -9.98 -8.72 -3.26
C ALA A 9 -10.27 -7.28 -3.63
N VAL A 10 -10.01 -6.34 -2.73
CA VAL A 10 -9.98 -4.90 -3.00
C VAL A 10 -8.54 -4.43 -3.09
N VAL A 11 -8.18 -3.73 -4.15
CA VAL A 11 -6.84 -3.17 -4.35
C VAL A 11 -6.94 -1.67 -4.52
N THR A 12 -6.43 -0.90 -3.56
CA THR A 12 -6.33 0.55 -3.66
C THR A 12 -5.05 0.97 -4.37
N GLY A 13 -5.06 2.12 -5.05
CA GLY A 13 -3.94 2.55 -5.87
C GLY A 13 -3.73 1.69 -7.12
N ALA A 14 -4.81 1.07 -7.62
CA ALA A 14 -4.77 0.10 -8.71
C ALA A 14 -4.48 0.71 -10.10
N SER A 15 -4.42 2.03 -10.24
CA SER A 15 -4.22 2.68 -11.54
C SER A 15 -2.77 2.65 -12.07
N SER A 16 -1.79 2.20 -11.29
CA SER A 16 -0.39 2.08 -11.70
C SER A 16 0.46 1.25 -10.72
N GLY A 17 1.71 0.99 -11.10
CA GLY A 17 2.75 0.44 -10.24
C GLY A 17 2.34 -0.84 -9.50
N ILE A 18 2.65 -0.89 -8.20
CA ILE A 18 2.41 -2.09 -7.35
C ILE A 18 0.94 -2.49 -7.33
N GLY A 19 0.02 -1.50 -7.24
CA GLY A 19 -1.43 -1.78 -7.20
C GLY A 19 -1.93 -2.44 -8.48
N ALA A 20 -1.55 -1.92 -9.66
CA ALA A 20 -1.94 -2.47 -10.95
C ALA A 20 -1.36 -3.88 -11.16
N ALA A 21 -0.07 -4.07 -10.86
CA ALA A 21 0.58 -5.39 -10.97
C ALA A 21 -0.07 -6.41 -10.02
N THR A 22 -0.40 -5.99 -8.79
CA THR A 22 -1.08 -6.85 -7.81
C THR A 22 -2.48 -7.23 -8.27
N ALA A 23 -3.23 -6.29 -8.85
CA ALA A 23 -4.57 -6.56 -9.38
C ALA A 23 -4.54 -7.58 -10.51
N ARG A 24 -3.61 -7.43 -11.48
CA ARG A 24 -3.40 -8.42 -12.56
C ARG A 24 -3.08 -9.81 -12.01
N LEU A 25 -2.16 -9.88 -11.07
CA LEU A 25 -1.70 -11.14 -10.51
C LEU A 25 -2.81 -11.84 -9.71
N LEU A 26 -3.59 -11.11 -8.91
CA LEU A 26 -4.75 -11.66 -8.18
C LEU A 26 -5.83 -12.14 -9.14
N ALA A 27 -6.15 -11.39 -10.20
CA ALA A 27 -7.12 -11.81 -11.21
C ALA A 27 -6.68 -13.11 -11.91
N ALA A 28 -5.40 -13.22 -12.28
CA ALA A 28 -4.81 -14.43 -12.84
C ALA A 28 -4.81 -15.62 -11.87
N ASP A 29 -4.71 -15.36 -10.56
CA ASP A 29 -4.82 -16.37 -9.47
C ASP A 29 -6.30 -16.71 -9.15
N GLY A 30 -7.26 -16.22 -9.95
CA GLY A 30 -8.67 -16.57 -9.87
C GLY A 30 -9.53 -15.69 -8.94
N TRP A 31 -9.00 -14.60 -8.40
CA TRP A 31 -9.75 -13.66 -7.57
C TRP A 31 -10.70 -12.80 -8.40
N ARG A 32 -11.83 -12.39 -7.79
CA ARG A 32 -12.61 -11.23 -8.23
C ARG A 32 -11.95 -9.98 -7.67
N VAL A 33 -11.59 -9.01 -8.53
CA VAL A 33 -10.78 -7.87 -8.09
C VAL A 33 -11.54 -6.56 -8.21
N VAL A 34 -11.62 -5.81 -7.11
CA VAL A 34 -12.11 -4.43 -7.08
C VAL A 34 -10.91 -3.49 -7.22
N LEU A 35 -10.85 -2.76 -8.32
CA LEU A 35 -9.83 -1.77 -8.61
C LEU A 35 -10.25 -0.41 -8.07
N VAL A 36 -9.45 0.19 -7.20
CA VAL A 36 -9.76 1.49 -6.61
C VAL A 36 -8.63 2.48 -6.87
N ALA A 37 -8.94 3.60 -7.52
CA ALA A 37 -8.05 4.74 -7.69
C ALA A 37 -8.82 5.99 -8.15
N ARG A 38 -8.13 7.15 -8.23
CA ARG A 38 -8.73 8.41 -8.73
C ARG A 38 -8.83 8.47 -10.26
N ARG A 39 -7.88 7.86 -10.98
CA ARG A 39 -7.76 7.93 -12.45
C ARG A 39 -8.69 6.90 -13.13
N ALA A 40 -9.90 7.36 -13.52
CA ALA A 40 -10.93 6.49 -14.07
C ALA A 40 -10.48 5.77 -15.36
N GLU A 41 -9.85 6.51 -16.29
CA GLU A 41 -9.39 5.96 -17.57
C GLU A 41 -8.40 4.81 -17.38
N ARG A 42 -7.40 4.98 -16.51
CA ARG A 42 -6.42 3.95 -16.18
C ARG A 42 -7.05 2.70 -15.52
N LEU A 43 -8.10 2.91 -14.72
CA LEU A 43 -8.84 1.78 -14.13
C LEU A 43 -9.62 1.02 -15.20
N GLN A 44 -10.23 1.72 -16.17
CA GLN A 44 -10.97 1.08 -17.25
C GLN A 44 -10.04 0.32 -18.21
N GLU A 45 -8.84 0.88 -18.53
CA GLU A 45 -7.82 0.18 -19.29
C GLU A 45 -7.42 -1.13 -18.60
N LEU A 46 -7.08 -1.07 -17.31
CA LEU A 46 -6.71 -2.26 -16.54
C LEU A 46 -7.86 -3.25 -16.40
N ALA A 47 -9.10 -2.77 -16.24
CA ALA A 47 -10.27 -3.63 -16.19
C ALA A 47 -10.46 -4.38 -17.52
N GLY A 48 -10.35 -3.69 -18.66
CA GLY A 48 -10.42 -4.32 -19.97
C GLY A 48 -9.33 -5.37 -20.20
N GLU A 49 -8.09 -5.11 -19.75
CA GLU A 49 -6.99 -6.10 -19.80
C GLU A 49 -7.34 -7.37 -18.98
N ILE A 50 -7.84 -7.19 -17.75
CA ILE A 50 -8.20 -8.30 -16.86
C ILE A 50 -9.38 -9.10 -17.44
N GLU A 51 -10.41 -8.43 -17.97
CA GLU A 51 -11.57 -9.07 -18.57
C GLU A 51 -11.20 -9.84 -19.85
N ALA A 52 -10.35 -9.25 -20.70
CA ALA A 52 -9.83 -9.92 -21.90
C ALA A 52 -9.04 -11.20 -21.58
N ALA A 53 -8.38 -11.23 -20.41
CA ALA A 53 -7.70 -12.42 -19.89
C ALA A 53 -8.65 -13.41 -19.17
N GLY A 54 -9.97 -13.17 -19.16
CA GLY A 54 -10.97 -14.03 -18.51
C GLY A 54 -11.13 -13.81 -17.00
N GLY A 55 -10.55 -12.74 -16.46
CA GLY A 55 -10.68 -12.34 -15.06
C GLY A 55 -12.04 -11.70 -14.76
N SER A 56 -12.35 -11.51 -13.48
CA SER A 56 -13.55 -10.82 -12.99
C SER A 56 -13.13 -9.57 -12.24
N VAL A 57 -13.61 -8.40 -12.68
CA VAL A 57 -13.15 -7.12 -12.15
C VAL A 57 -14.30 -6.12 -11.97
N MET A 58 -14.12 -5.18 -11.07
CA MET A 58 -14.97 -4.00 -10.87
C MET A 58 -14.07 -2.78 -10.68
N ALA A 59 -14.23 -1.76 -11.52
CA ALA A 59 -13.45 -0.53 -11.45
C ALA A 59 -14.24 0.57 -10.73
N GLU A 60 -13.64 1.15 -9.69
CA GLU A 60 -14.23 2.16 -8.81
C GLU A 60 -13.34 3.39 -8.74
N ALA A 61 -13.72 4.42 -9.49
CA ALA A 61 -12.99 5.68 -9.54
C ALA A 61 -13.44 6.62 -8.41
N LEU A 62 -12.59 6.77 -7.37
CA LEU A 62 -12.87 7.64 -6.22
C LEU A 62 -11.59 8.10 -5.53
N ASP A 63 -11.72 9.11 -4.68
CA ASP A 63 -10.73 9.37 -3.66
C ASP A 63 -10.96 8.45 -2.46
N ALA A 64 -10.03 7.55 -2.20
CA ALA A 64 -10.08 6.61 -1.09
C ALA A 64 -9.99 7.28 0.30
N ALA A 65 -9.60 8.55 0.36
CA ALA A 65 -9.66 9.35 1.58
C ALA A 65 -11.09 9.79 1.95
N ASP A 66 -12.02 9.81 0.97
CA ASP A 66 -13.46 10.08 1.21
C ASP A 66 -14.14 8.83 1.77
N GLY A 67 -14.34 8.79 3.08
CA GLY A 67 -14.97 7.67 3.78
C GLY A 67 -16.40 7.39 3.28
N ALA A 68 -17.18 8.41 2.90
CA ALA A 68 -18.52 8.21 2.39
C ALA A 68 -18.51 7.57 0.98
N ALA A 69 -17.55 7.93 0.13
CA ALA A 69 -17.36 7.27 -1.15
C ALA A 69 -16.94 5.81 -0.98
N VAL A 70 -16.08 5.53 -0.01
CA VAL A 70 -15.66 4.15 0.31
C VAL A 70 -16.82 3.29 0.78
N GLU A 71 -17.71 3.80 1.64
CA GLU A 71 -18.91 3.06 2.05
C GLU A 71 -19.82 2.72 0.87
N ARG A 72 -20.04 3.67 -0.05
CA ARG A 72 -20.81 3.39 -1.27
C ARG A 72 -20.19 2.28 -2.13
N VAL A 73 -18.85 2.23 -2.20
CA VAL A 73 -18.15 1.13 -2.87
C VAL A 73 -18.36 -0.17 -2.13
N ALA A 74 -18.22 -0.17 -0.81
CA ALA A 74 -18.42 -1.37 0.00
C ALA A 74 -19.82 -1.98 -0.20
N ASP A 75 -20.86 -1.14 -0.24
CA ASP A 75 -22.23 -1.59 -0.50
C ASP A 75 -22.39 -2.18 -1.91
N ARG A 76 -21.76 -1.57 -2.95
CA ARG A 76 -21.75 -2.13 -4.29
C ARG A 76 -21.02 -3.47 -4.37
N VAL A 77 -19.91 -3.62 -3.66
CA VAL A 77 -19.16 -4.89 -3.60
C VAL A 77 -20.03 -5.98 -2.96
N ARG A 78 -20.63 -5.70 -1.82
CA ARG A 78 -21.54 -6.64 -1.12
C ARG A 78 -22.74 -7.05 -1.97
N SER A 79 -23.32 -6.11 -2.74
CA SER A 79 -24.49 -6.39 -3.57
C SER A 79 -24.15 -7.18 -4.83
N ARG A 80 -22.94 -7.03 -5.37
CA ARG A 80 -22.50 -7.69 -6.61
C ARG A 80 -21.81 -9.03 -6.36
N TRP A 81 -21.04 -9.12 -5.27
CA TRP A 81 -20.24 -10.28 -4.90
C TRP A 81 -20.33 -10.55 -3.40
N ALA A 82 -19.64 -11.57 -2.93
CA ALA A 82 -19.43 -11.74 -1.49
C ALA A 82 -18.54 -10.61 -0.92
N PRO A 83 -18.63 -10.32 0.39
CA PRO A 83 -17.70 -9.41 1.03
C PRO A 83 -16.24 -9.82 0.78
N PRO A 84 -15.30 -8.87 0.61
CA PRO A 84 -13.94 -9.19 0.31
C PRO A 84 -13.24 -9.88 1.49
N SER A 85 -12.45 -10.91 1.17
CA SER A 85 -11.55 -11.56 2.12
C SER A 85 -10.13 -10.99 2.09
N LEU A 86 -9.84 -10.06 1.17
CA LEU A 86 -8.55 -9.39 1.03
C LEU A 86 -8.73 -7.90 0.74
N VAL A 87 -8.00 -7.07 1.49
CA VAL A 87 -7.82 -5.64 1.19
C VAL A 87 -6.33 -5.37 1.04
N VAL A 88 -5.90 -4.91 -0.13
CA VAL A 88 -4.52 -4.47 -0.40
C VAL A 88 -4.49 -2.95 -0.45
N ASN A 89 -3.96 -2.34 0.59
CA ASN A 89 -3.78 -0.90 0.72
C ASN A 89 -2.46 -0.48 0.06
N SER A 90 -2.52 -0.18 -1.24
CA SER A 90 -1.39 0.27 -2.05
C SER A 90 -1.54 1.72 -2.51
N ALA A 91 -2.65 2.40 -2.19
CA ALA A 91 -2.79 3.82 -2.45
C ALA A 91 -1.68 4.61 -1.74
N GLY A 92 -1.04 5.51 -2.45
CA GLY A 92 0.01 6.35 -1.92
C GLY A 92 0.19 7.59 -2.78
N ALA A 93 0.36 8.73 -2.13
CA ALA A 93 0.86 9.96 -2.70
C ALA A 93 2.20 10.29 -2.07
N GLY A 94 3.02 11.09 -2.73
CA GLY A 94 4.27 11.50 -2.14
C GLY A 94 4.95 12.60 -2.93
N VAL A 95 4.96 13.78 -2.35
CA VAL A 95 5.88 14.85 -2.74
C VAL A 95 6.93 14.92 -1.65
N TRP A 96 8.22 14.79 -2.03
CA TRP A 96 9.31 14.90 -1.08
C TRP A 96 9.88 16.31 -1.15
N ARG A 97 9.73 17.03 -0.04
CA ARG A 97 10.17 18.42 0.13
C ARG A 97 10.45 18.68 1.60
N PHE A 98 11.19 19.73 1.88
CA PHE A 98 11.26 20.28 3.22
C PHE A 98 9.89 20.84 3.63
N LEU A 99 9.64 20.91 4.93
CA LEU A 99 8.29 21.25 5.43
C LEU A 99 7.85 22.65 4.99
N GLU A 100 8.77 23.61 4.98
CA GLU A 100 8.51 24.98 4.53
C GLU A 100 8.23 25.12 3.03
N GLU A 101 8.60 24.13 2.23
CA GLU A 101 8.34 24.03 0.79
C GLU A 101 7.06 23.26 0.48
N THR A 102 6.44 22.67 1.49
CA THR A 102 5.24 21.83 1.36
C THR A 102 4.02 22.66 1.70
N ASN A 103 3.10 22.82 0.74
CA ASN A 103 1.86 23.55 1.01
C ASN A 103 0.85 22.68 1.80
N PRO A 104 -0.16 23.31 2.46
CA PRO A 104 -1.15 22.60 3.27
C PRO A 104 -1.92 21.51 2.52
N GLU A 105 -2.25 21.74 1.25
CA GLU A 105 -2.99 20.79 0.40
C GLU A 105 -2.17 19.54 0.15
N GLN A 106 -0.86 19.68 -0.09
CA GLN A 106 0.05 18.54 -0.24
C GLN A 106 0.18 17.73 1.06
N ILE A 107 0.16 18.38 2.22
CA ILE A 107 0.15 17.68 3.53
C ILE A 107 -1.12 16.84 3.66
N LEU A 108 -2.29 17.42 3.34
CA LEU A 108 -3.56 16.71 3.36
C LEU A 108 -3.59 15.55 2.37
N GLU A 109 -3.11 15.75 1.15
CA GLU A 109 -3.03 14.68 0.15
C GLU A 109 -2.11 13.53 0.60
N MET A 110 -0.95 13.86 1.18
CA MET A 110 -0.02 12.84 1.67
C MET A 110 -0.58 12.02 2.85
N ILE A 111 -1.35 12.62 3.74
CA ILE A 111 -2.00 11.87 4.82
C ILE A 111 -3.23 11.11 4.30
N GLY A 112 -3.92 11.67 3.33
CA GLY A 112 -5.12 11.10 2.71
C GLY A 112 -4.83 9.77 2.02
N ALA A 113 -3.88 9.76 1.10
CA ALA A 113 -3.65 8.62 0.23
C ALA A 113 -3.16 7.35 0.96
N PRO A 114 -2.10 7.36 1.80
CA PRO A 114 -1.68 6.11 2.45
C PRO A 114 -2.49 5.79 3.70
N TYR A 115 -2.80 6.78 4.55
CA TYR A 115 -3.38 6.51 5.87
C TYR A 115 -4.90 6.49 5.84
N LEU A 116 -5.58 7.60 5.43
CA LEU A 116 -7.04 7.66 5.45
C LEU A 116 -7.64 6.62 4.50
N ALA A 117 -7.07 6.45 3.31
CA ALA A 117 -7.50 5.42 2.37
C ALA A 117 -7.46 4.02 3.00
N ALA A 118 -6.35 3.66 3.66
CA ALA A 118 -6.22 2.37 4.32
C ALA A 118 -7.21 2.23 5.49
N ALA A 119 -7.34 3.26 6.33
CA ALA A 119 -8.25 3.25 7.47
C ALA A 119 -9.71 3.08 7.02
N ASN A 120 -10.13 3.81 5.96
CA ASN A 120 -11.49 3.74 5.42
C ASN A 120 -11.81 2.35 4.88
N PHE A 121 -10.94 1.76 4.04
CA PHE A 121 -11.18 0.43 3.48
C PHE A 121 -11.09 -0.67 4.54
N CYS A 122 -10.16 -0.58 5.50
CA CYS A 122 -10.13 -1.50 6.63
C CYS A 122 -11.43 -1.44 7.44
N ARG A 123 -11.90 -0.22 7.77
CA ARG A 123 -13.14 -0.03 8.52
C ARG A 123 -14.35 -0.57 7.76
N ALA A 124 -14.45 -0.28 6.47
CA ALA A 124 -15.61 -0.64 5.65
C ALA A 124 -15.84 -2.16 5.56
N PHE A 125 -14.77 -2.98 5.61
CA PHE A 125 -14.87 -4.43 5.47
C PHE A 125 -14.53 -5.21 6.75
N MET A 126 -14.13 -4.54 7.82
CA MET A 126 -13.74 -5.18 9.07
C MET A 126 -14.85 -6.07 9.65
N THR A 127 -16.08 -5.55 9.73
CA THR A 127 -17.21 -6.30 10.28
C THR A 127 -17.50 -7.57 9.48
N ASP A 128 -17.42 -7.51 8.15
CA ASP A 128 -17.63 -8.66 7.29
C ASP A 128 -16.55 -9.74 7.51
N MET A 129 -15.28 -9.33 7.58
CA MET A 129 -14.15 -10.23 7.82
C MET A 129 -14.21 -10.89 9.20
N LEU A 130 -14.57 -10.11 10.23
CA LEU A 130 -14.75 -10.63 11.60
C LEU A 130 -15.91 -11.63 11.66
N ALA A 131 -17.04 -11.33 11.02
CA ALA A 131 -18.18 -12.24 10.95
C ALA A 131 -17.86 -13.54 10.19
N ALA A 132 -17.02 -13.45 9.15
CA ALA A 132 -16.54 -14.62 8.41
C ALA A 132 -15.46 -15.42 9.17
N GLY A 133 -14.92 -14.89 10.28
CA GLY A 133 -13.84 -15.52 11.03
C GLY A 133 -12.52 -15.58 10.26
N GLY A 134 -12.32 -14.71 9.25
CA GLY A 134 -11.11 -14.71 8.44
C GLY A 134 -11.05 -13.55 7.44
N GLY A 135 -9.84 -13.19 7.06
CA GLY A 135 -9.56 -12.13 6.10
C GLY A 135 -8.15 -11.59 6.24
N ALA A 136 -7.70 -10.83 5.26
CA ALA A 136 -6.37 -10.26 5.26
C ALA A 136 -6.40 -8.77 4.84
N MET A 137 -5.71 -7.95 5.60
CA MET A 137 -5.44 -6.54 5.30
C MET A 137 -3.94 -6.38 5.10
N ILE A 138 -3.52 -6.03 3.89
CA ILE A 138 -2.11 -5.87 3.55
C ILE A 138 -1.84 -4.40 3.24
N HIS A 139 -0.84 -3.84 3.90
CA HIS A 139 -0.46 -2.43 3.75
C HIS A 139 0.90 -2.33 3.06
N VAL A 140 0.95 -1.58 1.96
CA VAL A 140 2.19 -1.30 1.24
C VAL A 140 2.90 -0.12 1.93
N GLY A 141 3.98 -0.44 2.62
CA GLY A 141 4.81 0.50 3.36
C GLY A 141 6.01 1.01 2.58
N SER A 142 6.76 1.91 3.22
CA SER A 142 7.98 2.51 2.70
C SER A 142 9.06 2.50 3.79
N PRO A 143 10.36 2.53 3.44
CA PRO A 143 11.44 2.75 4.38
C PRO A 143 11.25 4.02 5.23
N ALA A 144 10.54 5.04 4.71
CA ALA A 144 10.18 6.25 5.45
C ALA A 144 9.38 5.97 6.74
N SER A 145 8.61 4.86 6.79
CA SER A 145 7.91 4.44 8.02
C SER A 145 8.85 3.88 9.10
N LEU A 146 10.10 3.65 8.75
CA LEU A 146 11.10 3.04 9.63
C LEU A 146 12.16 4.04 10.06
N MET A 147 12.57 4.88 9.12
CA MET A 147 13.64 5.87 9.29
C MET A 147 13.28 7.15 8.53
N PRO A 148 13.15 8.29 9.22
CA PRO A 148 12.96 9.57 8.54
C PRO A 148 14.26 10.02 7.87
N TRP A 149 14.12 10.79 6.78
CA TRP A 149 15.24 11.47 6.14
C TRP A 149 14.88 12.92 5.76
N PRO A 150 15.88 13.80 5.57
CA PRO A 150 15.65 15.17 5.16
C PRO A 150 14.92 15.27 3.82
N GLY A 151 14.09 16.29 3.67
CA GLY A 151 13.32 16.52 2.44
C GLY A 151 12.12 15.61 2.23
N ALA A 152 11.68 14.87 3.26
CA ALA A 152 10.52 13.99 3.19
C ALA A 152 9.62 14.07 4.44
N THR A 153 9.49 15.25 5.04
CA THR A 153 8.85 15.40 6.36
C THR A 153 7.39 14.97 6.35
N ALA A 154 6.55 15.54 5.50
CA ALA A 154 5.13 15.22 5.44
C ALA A 154 4.90 13.80 4.92
N TYR A 155 5.70 13.35 3.93
CA TYR A 155 5.68 11.97 3.47
C TYR A 155 6.00 10.99 4.59
N THR A 156 7.06 11.21 5.35
CA THR A 156 7.44 10.38 6.50
C THR A 156 6.31 10.30 7.51
N ALA A 157 5.73 11.43 7.91
CA ALA A 157 4.63 11.48 8.87
C ALA A 157 3.43 10.62 8.43
N SER A 158 3.05 10.71 7.15
CA SER A 158 1.94 9.92 6.59
C SER A 158 2.24 8.40 6.59
N ARG A 159 3.49 8.02 6.28
CA ARG A 159 3.91 6.62 6.30
C ARG A 159 4.02 6.05 7.72
N TRP A 160 4.34 6.88 8.70
CA TRP A 160 4.28 6.51 10.11
C TRP A 160 2.83 6.34 10.59
N ALA A 161 1.91 7.18 10.14
CA ALA A 161 0.48 7.03 10.43
C ALA A 161 -0.06 5.67 9.91
N LEU A 162 0.27 5.29 8.67
CA LEU A 162 -0.10 3.99 8.12
C LEU A 162 0.51 2.83 8.93
N ARG A 163 1.77 2.96 9.34
CA ARG A 163 2.40 1.96 10.21
C ARG A 163 1.69 1.88 11.56
N GLY A 164 1.36 3.02 12.17
CA GLY A 164 0.59 3.06 13.42
C GLY A 164 -0.75 2.33 13.31
N LEU A 165 -1.48 2.55 12.21
CA LEU A 165 -2.72 1.81 11.91
C LEU A 165 -2.48 0.30 11.87
N HIS A 166 -1.47 -0.15 11.11
CA HIS A 166 -1.14 -1.58 11.04
C HIS A 166 -0.80 -2.18 12.41
N GLU A 167 0.06 -1.50 13.19
CA GLU A 167 0.47 -2.01 14.51
C GLU A 167 -0.73 -2.13 15.47
N ALA A 168 -1.65 -1.15 15.46
CA ALA A 168 -2.87 -1.19 16.26
C ALA A 168 -3.80 -2.32 15.79
N LEU A 169 -4.11 -2.39 14.49
CA LEU A 169 -4.94 -3.44 13.92
C LEU A 169 -4.37 -4.84 14.21
N TRP A 170 -3.05 -5.01 14.15
CA TRP A 170 -2.44 -6.30 14.47
C TRP A 170 -2.73 -6.74 15.90
N MET A 171 -2.76 -5.80 16.86
CA MET A 171 -3.12 -6.08 18.26
C MET A 171 -4.62 -6.38 18.41
N ASP A 172 -5.47 -5.56 17.79
CA ASP A 172 -6.93 -5.70 17.89
C ASP A 172 -7.45 -7.02 17.28
N LEU A 173 -6.73 -7.56 16.29
CA LEU A 173 -7.16 -8.73 15.52
C LEU A 173 -6.63 -10.07 16.07
N VAL A 174 -5.89 -10.08 17.17
CA VAL A 174 -5.38 -11.31 17.77
C VAL A 174 -6.53 -12.26 18.11
N GLY A 175 -6.46 -13.49 17.58
CA GLY A 175 -7.47 -14.53 17.83
C GLY A 175 -8.75 -14.45 16.99
N THR A 176 -8.90 -13.45 16.12
CA THR A 176 -10.12 -13.28 15.30
C THR A 176 -10.11 -14.05 13.97
N GLY A 177 -8.96 -14.56 13.56
CA GLY A 177 -8.77 -15.13 12.22
C GLY A 177 -8.51 -14.09 11.12
N VAL A 178 -8.74 -12.79 11.39
CA VAL A 178 -8.40 -11.69 10.48
C VAL A 178 -6.94 -11.26 10.71
N THR A 179 -6.21 -10.98 9.64
CA THR A 179 -4.79 -10.64 9.72
C THR A 179 -4.51 -9.24 9.18
N SER A 180 -3.57 -8.54 9.81
CA SER A 180 -2.98 -7.31 9.29
C SER A 180 -1.49 -7.55 9.00
N SER A 181 -1.04 -7.19 7.80
CA SER A 181 0.34 -7.37 7.34
C SER A 181 0.89 -6.07 6.78
N MET A 182 2.12 -5.70 7.16
CA MET A 182 2.84 -4.58 6.58
C MET A 182 3.98 -5.08 5.71
N VAL A 183 4.03 -4.64 4.45
CA VAL A 183 5.08 -5.02 3.50
C VAL A 183 5.86 -3.78 3.11
N TYR A 184 7.11 -3.72 3.48
CA TYR A 184 8.02 -2.62 3.15
C TYR A 184 8.77 -2.94 1.86
N PHE A 185 8.61 -2.07 0.87
CA PHE A 185 9.39 -2.11 -0.37
C PHE A 185 10.42 -0.99 -0.38
N GLY A 186 11.58 -1.26 -1.02
CA GLY A 186 12.57 -0.26 -1.37
C GLY A 186 12.10 0.61 -2.52
N GLU A 187 13.04 1.09 -3.31
CA GLU A 187 12.73 1.76 -4.58
C GLU A 187 12.09 0.76 -5.54
N VAL A 188 11.02 1.22 -6.22
CA VAL A 188 10.29 0.43 -7.22
C VAL A 188 10.32 1.18 -8.54
N SER A 189 10.71 0.50 -9.62
CA SER A 189 10.72 1.04 -10.98
C SER A 189 9.29 1.21 -11.49
N SER A 190 8.66 2.32 -11.10
CA SER A 190 7.28 2.64 -11.42
C SER A 190 7.13 4.12 -11.77
N GLU A 191 5.98 4.50 -12.31
CA GLU A 191 5.63 5.90 -12.64
C GLU A 191 5.67 6.85 -11.41
N TYR A 192 5.99 6.35 -10.20
CA TYR A 192 5.99 7.16 -8.98
C TYR A 192 6.93 8.36 -9.07
N PHE A 193 8.16 8.17 -9.54
CA PHE A 193 9.12 9.26 -9.67
C PHE A 193 8.88 10.10 -10.93
N GLU A 194 8.21 9.59 -11.95
CA GLU A 194 7.73 10.38 -13.08
C GLU A 194 6.66 11.39 -12.61
N ALA A 195 5.76 10.94 -11.73
CA ALA A 195 4.76 11.81 -11.09
C ALA A 195 5.35 12.74 -10.01
N ASN A 196 6.57 12.46 -9.53
CA ASN A 196 7.26 13.19 -8.46
C ASN A 196 8.74 13.40 -8.82
N PRO A 197 9.07 14.12 -9.91
CA PRO A 197 10.43 14.15 -10.48
C PRO A 197 11.49 14.69 -9.51
N ASP A 198 11.13 15.65 -8.66
CA ASP A 198 12.05 16.24 -7.70
C ASP A 198 12.32 15.37 -6.47
N SER A 199 11.60 14.26 -6.32
CA SER A 199 11.70 13.45 -5.09
C SER A 199 12.97 12.61 -5.02
N GLN A 200 13.53 12.17 -6.16
CA GLN A 200 14.72 11.31 -6.18
C GLN A 200 15.95 11.96 -5.55
N GLN A 201 16.11 13.27 -5.66
CA GLN A 201 17.24 14.00 -5.08
C GLN A 201 17.33 13.90 -3.55
N TYR A 202 16.20 13.60 -2.89
CA TYR A 202 16.13 13.46 -1.44
C TYR A 202 16.40 12.02 -0.95
N ILE A 203 16.65 11.07 -1.87
CA ILE A 203 17.01 9.70 -1.46
C ILE A 203 18.38 9.74 -0.78
N PRO A 204 18.51 9.32 0.50
CA PRO A 204 19.80 9.27 1.16
C PRO A 204 20.76 8.34 0.41
N ALA A 205 22.05 8.68 0.34
CA ALA A 205 23.05 7.88 -0.38
C ALA A 205 23.11 6.41 0.07
N ILE A 206 22.80 6.15 1.36
CA ILE A 206 22.68 4.78 1.88
C ILE A 206 21.55 4.00 1.22
N GLY A 207 20.55 4.67 0.64
CA GLY A 207 19.47 4.04 -0.13
C GLY A 207 19.98 3.32 -1.38
N GLY A 208 21.08 3.77 -1.99
CA GLY A 208 21.69 3.14 -3.15
C GLY A 208 22.20 1.71 -2.92
N TRP A 209 22.25 1.26 -1.68
CA TRP A 209 22.59 -0.15 -1.34
C TRP A 209 21.38 -1.08 -1.43
N ILE A 210 20.18 -0.53 -1.59
CA ILE A 210 18.95 -1.28 -1.71
C ILE A 210 18.64 -1.45 -3.20
N PRO A 211 18.62 -2.66 -3.73
CA PRO A 211 18.27 -2.88 -5.14
C PRO A 211 16.87 -2.36 -5.44
N THR A 212 16.73 -1.69 -6.58
CA THR A 212 15.43 -1.33 -7.15
C THR A 212 14.68 -2.61 -7.54
N THR A 213 13.40 -2.68 -7.26
CA THR A 213 12.53 -3.81 -7.60
C THR A 213 11.48 -3.40 -8.63
N THR A 214 10.78 -4.37 -9.23
CA THR A 214 9.69 -4.09 -10.18
C THR A 214 8.32 -4.21 -9.52
N PRO A 215 7.27 -3.56 -10.07
CA PRO A 215 5.90 -3.74 -9.60
C PRO A 215 5.45 -5.19 -9.58
N GLU A 216 5.82 -5.98 -10.58
CA GLU A 216 5.47 -7.40 -10.70
C GLU A 216 6.09 -8.20 -9.55
N ARG A 217 7.37 -7.94 -9.25
CA ARG A 217 8.04 -8.60 -8.12
C ARG A 217 7.42 -8.21 -6.78
N CYS A 218 6.99 -6.96 -6.63
CA CYS A 218 6.23 -6.54 -5.45
C CYS A 218 4.90 -7.30 -5.35
N ALA A 219 4.16 -7.45 -6.45
CA ALA A 219 2.91 -8.20 -6.51
C ALA A 219 3.10 -9.67 -6.11
N GLU A 220 4.16 -10.34 -6.57
CA GLU A 220 4.50 -11.71 -6.15
C GLU A 220 4.74 -11.81 -4.63
N VAL A 221 5.45 -10.83 -4.06
CA VAL A 221 5.68 -10.76 -2.60
C VAL A 221 4.36 -10.61 -1.87
N LEU A 222 3.46 -9.72 -2.34
CA LEU A 222 2.13 -9.50 -1.74
C LEU A 222 1.29 -10.78 -1.82
N LEU A 223 1.26 -11.47 -2.97
CA LEU A 223 0.56 -12.75 -3.11
C LEU A 223 1.14 -13.82 -2.18
N GLY A 224 2.46 -13.83 -1.97
CA GLY A 224 3.11 -14.67 -0.97
C GLY A 224 2.62 -14.40 0.45
N VAL A 225 2.34 -13.13 0.80
CA VAL A 225 1.77 -12.73 2.09
C VAL A 225 0.29 -13.13 2.20
N VAL A 226 -0.49 -13.03 1.12
CA VAL A 226 -1.87 -13.53 1.09
C VAL A 226 -1.91 -15.02 1.44
N ARG A 227 -1.03 -15.82 0.82
CA ARG A 227 -0.97 -17.29 1.03
C ARG A 227 -0.39 -17.67 2.39
N ARG A 228 0.51 -16.86 2.94
CA ARG A 228 1.14 -17.09 4.26
C ARG A 228 1.28 -15.76 5.00
N PRO A 229 0.25 -15.35 5.74
CA PRO A 229 0.23 -14.07 6.45
C PRO A 229 1.42 -13.92 7.40
N ARG A 230 2.05 -12.75 7.36
CA ARG A 230 3.16 -12.36 8.23
C ARG A 230 2.96 -10.94 8.68
N ARG A 231 3.17 -10.66 9.97
CA ARG A 231 3.03 -9.31 10.51
C ARG A 231 3.81 -8.27 9.71
N VAL A 232 5.10 -8.54 9.44
CA VAL A 232 5.99 -7.61 8.72
C VAL A 232 6.84 -8.36 7.71
N VAL A 233 6.89 -7.84 6.49
CA VAL A 233 7.75 -8.34 5.41
C VAL A 233 8.60 -7.19 4.87
N PHE A 234 9.86 -7.46 4.59
CA PHE A 234 10.80 -6.53 3.97
C PHE A 234 11.24 -7.09 2.61
N HIS A 235 11.13 -6.27 1.59
CA HIS A 235 11.63 -6.62 0.27
C HIS A 235 12.27 -5.39 -0.41
N PRO A 236 13.50 -5.51 -0.89
CA PRO A 236 14.41 -6.63 -0.76
C PRO A 236 14.94 -6.83 0.67
N PHE A 237 15.62 -7.94 0.94
CA PHE A 237 16.05 -8.30 2.30
C PHE A 237 17.01 -7.29 2.95
N GLN A 238 17.75 -6.52 2.15
CA GLN A 238 18.64 -5.44 2.60
C GLN A 238 17.90 -4.39 3.45
N LEU A 239 16.61 -4.14 3.16
CA LEU A 239 15.78 -3.27 4.00
C LEU A 239 15.66 -3.79 5.43
N ARG A 240 15.56 -5.12 5.60
CA ARG A 240 15.49 -5.74 6.92
C ARG A 240 16.81 -5.56 7.68
N LEU A 241 17.93 -5.71 6.99
CA LEU A 241 19.26 -5.50 7.58
C LEU A 241 19.42 -4.04 8.02
N MET A 242 19.08 -3.08 7.16
CA MET A 242 19.13 -1.65 7.49
C MET A 242 18.22 -1.30 8.68
N TRP A 243 17.02 -1.86 8.74
CA TRP A 243 16.13 -1.67 9.87
C TRP A 243 16.72 -2.20 11.18
N TRP A 244 17.35 -3.37 11.16
CA TRP A 244 18.05 -3.90 12.32
C TRP A 244 19.23 -3.03 12.75
N LEU A 245 20.05 -2.58 11.81
CA LEU A 245 21.15 -1.65 12.09
C LEU A 245 20.64 -0.35 12.73
N ALA A 246 19.55 0.20 12.21
CA ALA A 246 18.94 1.40 12.79
C ALA A 246 18.37 1.20 14.21
N LYS A 247 17.95 -0.02 14.56
CA LYS A 247 17.50 -0.35 15.93
C LYS A 247 18.65 -0.54 16.90
N ILE A 248 19.72 -1.22 16.47
CA ILE A 248 20.88 -1.52 17.32
C ILE A 248 21.75 -0.27 17.50
N SER A 249 21.88 0.54 16.45
CA SER A 249 22.76 1.71 16.41
C SER A 249 22.01 2.95 15.88
N PRO A 250 21.04 3.48 16.64
CA PRO A 250 20.15 4.52 16.12
C PRO A 250 20.86 5.85 15.88
N ALA A 251 21.80 6.25 16.75
CA ALA A 251 22.47 7.54 16.64
C ALA A 251 23.41 7.63 15.42
N PRO A 252 24.33 6.68 15.18
CA PRO A 252 25.13 6.67 13.95
C PRO A 252 24.30 6.58 12.68
N THR A 253 23.23 5.74 12.67
CA THR A 253 22.37 5.60 11.50
C THR A 253 21.64 6.90 11.18
N ARG A 254 21.07 7.57 12.19
CA ARG A 254 20.41 8.88 12.00
C ARG A 254 21.40 9.94 11.54
N TRP A 255 22.60 9.96 12.12
CA TRP A 255 23.66 10.90 11.71
C TRP A 255 24.04 10.71 10.24
N LEU A 256 24.22 9.46 9.79
CA LEU A 256 24.57 9.14 8.40
C LEU A 256 23.45 9.58 7.45
N ILE A 257 22.18 9.24 7.74
CA ILE A 257 21.01 9.62 6.95
C ILE A 257 20.88 11.16 6.88
N ALA A 258 20.99 11.84 8.03
CA ALA A 258 20.90 13.30 8.07
C ALA A 258 22.05 13.97 7.29
N ARG A 259 23.26 13.39 7.29
CA ARG A 259 24.41 13.95 6.59
C ARG A 259 24.33 13.76 5.06
N THR A 260 23.71 12.67 4.61
CA THR A 260 23.60 12.34 3.18
C THR A 260 22.37 12.94 2.50
N GLY A 261 21.41 13.47 3.27
CA GLY A 261 20.21 14.15 2.79
C GLY A 261 20.17 15.64 3.13
N ARG A 262 21.32 16.31 3.24
CA ARG A 262 21.38 17.74 3.60
C ARG A 262 20.82 18.66 2.53
N ARG A 263 20.30 19.83 2.98
CA ARG A 263 20.09 21.00 2.13
C ARG A 263 21.43 21.39 1.51
N HIS A 264 21.44 21.58 0.21
CA HIS A 264 22.56 22.14 -0.52
C HIS A 264 22.51 23.67 -0.45
#